data_735e04505eb386169ec9397a6ba6d778
#
_entry.id   735e04505eb386169ec9397a6ba6d778
#
_cell.length_a   1.000
_cell.length_b   1.000
_cell.length_c   1.000
_cell.angle_alpha   90.00
_cell.angle_beta   90.00
_cell.angle_gamma   90.00
#
_symmetry.space_group_name_H-M   'P 1'
#
loop_
_entity.id
_entity.type
_entity.pdbx_description
1 polymer ?
#
loop_
_entity_poly.entity_id
_entity_poly.type
_entity_poly.pdbx_seq_one_letter_code
_entity_poly.pdbx_strand_id
1 'polypeptide(L)'
;MVMSLTHLATLRALDRLGTMVSVAQVLGYTPGAVSQQIAALETAVGERLVARAGRNVVLTDAGRVLAVHADRILTAEQDALEALRSVNDELSAPFALGVFGSTAAALLPAVMAAAQRRYPRLELTSRELSVDVVVDAVRRGSVDAAIGLDYPIAPMPRGGDTEIITLRRESFGLAMSRDFGETVDADAVHLQELADWTFIIPPAHTPFGAAVRAACRQSGFEPNVRHEIMDSAVTLALVARGLGAAFVTDTMIALNPAAPLTRVRIVDDFSREIVLVRPVASVARRTVRAVTAIVQDVVDDDLEGAIASP
;
A
#
# COMPACT_ATOMS: atom_id res chain seq x y z
N MET A 1 32.58 -7.58 -21.92
CA MET A 1 31.33 -8.22 -21.51
C MET A 1 30.32 -7.13 -21.19
N VAL A 2 29.21 -7.02 -21.93
CA VAL A 2 28.22 -5.96 -21.72
C VAL A 2 26.86 -6.64 -21.53
N MET A 3 26.21 -6.37 -20.39
CA MET A 3 24.85 -6.83 -20.12
C MET A 3 23.85 -5.90 -20.82
N SER A 4 22.86 -6.47 -21.52
CA SER A 4 21.78 -5.67 -22.13
C SER A 4 20.75 -5.28 -21.08
N LEU A 5 20.32 -4.01 -21.05
CA LEU A 5 19.24 -3.53 -20.20
C LEU A 5 17.94 -4.28 -20.45
N THR A 6 17.63 -4.61 -21.72
CA THR A 6 16.47 -5.43 -22.08
C THR A 6 16.53 -6.81 -21.42
N HIS A 7 17.69 -7.47 -21.42
CA HIS A 7 17.84 -8.78 -20.80
C HIS A 7 17.76 -8.71 -19.27
N LEU A 8 18.27 -7.65 -18.66
CA LEU A 8 18.13 -7.38 -17.23
C LEU A 8 16.65 -7.14 -16.86
N ALA A 9 15.89 -6.40 -17.69
CA ALA A 9 14.46 -6.21 -17.51
C ALA A 9 13.68 -7.54 -17.58
N THR A 10 14.09 -8.43 -18.45
CA THR A 10 13.50 -9.78 -18.59
C THR A 10 13.78 -10.64 -17.35
N LEU A 11 15.02 -10.62 -16.83
CA LEU A 11 15.38 -11.33 -15.59
C LEU A 11 14.58 -10.79 -14.39
N ARG A 12 14.50 -9.47 -14.26
CA ARG A 12 13.68 -8.80 -13.24
C ARG A 12 12.21 -9.19 -13.33
N ALA A 13 11.65 -9.21 -14.54
CA ALA A 13 10.27 -9.62 -14.76
C ALA A 13 10.06 -11.10 -14.39
N LEU A 14 11.03 -11.97 -14.66
CA LEU A 14 10.95 -13.39 -14.30
C LEU A 14 10.98 -13.59 -12.78
N ASP A 15 11.80 -12.85 -12.07
CA ASP A 15 11.81 -12.85 -10.60
C ASP A 15 10.45 -12.46 -10.00
N ARG A 16 9.78 -11.47 -10.60
CA ARG A 16 8.49 -10.94 -10.15
C ARG A 16 7.29 -11.82 -10.51
N LEU A 17 7.28 -12.36 -11.71
CA LEU A 17 6.12 -13.05 -12.30
C LEU A 17 6.20 -14.57 -12.22
N GLY A 18 7.38 -15.13 -11.92
CA GLY A 18 7.62 -16.54 -11.65
C GLY A 18 7.57 -17.45 -12.88
N THR A 19 7.03 -17.01 -14.03
CA THR A 19 6.94 -17.88 -15.24
C THR A 19 7.32 -17.15 -16.51
N MET A 20 7.95 -17.86 -17.46
CA MET A 20 8.30 -17.31 -18.78
C MET A 20 7.07 -16.86 -19.57
N VAL A 21 5.92 -17.51 -19.39
CA VAL A 21 4.66 -17.17 -20.05
C VAL A 21 4.13 -15.84 -19.54
N SER A 22 4.09 -15.63 -18.24
CA SER A 22 3.65 -14.35 -17.63
C SER A 22 4.58 -13.20 -18.01
N VAL A 23 5.90 -13.44 -18.06
CA VAL A 23 6.88 -12.46 -18.53
C VAL A 23 6.63 -12.09 -20.00
N ALA A 24 6.40 -13.08 -20.85
CA ALA A 24 6.13 -12.87 -22.27
C ALA A 24 4.88 -11.99 -22.49
N GLN A 25 3.81 -12.26 -21.73
CA GLN A 25 2.57 -11.47 -21.79
C GLN A 25 2.78 -10.01 -21.37
N VAL A 26 3.51 -9.77 -20.27
CA VAL A 26 3.72 -8.43 -19.73
C VAL A 26 4.68 -7.61 -20.58
N LEU A 27 5.73 -8.23 -21.12
CA LEU A 27 6.75 -7.53 -21.92
C LEU A 27 6.43 -7.50 -23.44
N GLY A 28 5.33 -8.11 -23.88
CA GLY A 28 4.95 -8.14 -25.31
C GLY A 28 5.86 -9.06 -26.17
N TYR A 29 6.41 -10.11 -25.56
CA TYR A 29 7.28 -11.09 -26.23
C TYR A 29 6.60 -12.46 -26.38
N THR A 30 7.27 -13.37 -27.07
CA THR A 30 6.94 -14.81 -27.01
C THR A 30 7.72 -15.49 -25.88
N PRO A 31 7.22 -16.61 -25.30
CA PRO A 31 7.98 -17.36 -24.30
C PRO A 31 9.35 -17.83 -24.79
N GLY A 32 9.48 -18.12 -26.10
CA GLY A 32 10.76 -18.45 -26.71
C GLY A 32 11.73 -17.29 -26.72
N ALA A 33 11.27 -16.08 -27.02
CA ALA A 33 12.11 -14.87 -26.98
C ALA A 33 12.58 -14.56 -25.55
N VAL A 34 11.70 -14.72 -24.54
CA VAL A 34 12.06 -14.57 -23.13
C VAL A 34 13.17 -15.56 -22.76
N SER A 35 13.04 -16.84 -23.15
CA SER A 35 14.06 -17.87 -22.91
C SER A 35 15.40 -17.53 -23.58
N GLN A 36 15.38 -17.01 -24.81
CA GLN A 36 16.60 -16.58 -25.52
C GLN A 36 17.28 -15.39 -24.83
N GLN A 37 16.51 -14.43 -24.35
CA GLN A 37 17.06 -13.26 -23.63
C GLN A 37 17.73 -13.68 -22.33
N ILE A 38 17.13 -14.61 -21.57
CA ILE A 38 17.75 -15.18 -20.35
C ILE A 38 19.04 -15.94 -20.71
N ALA A 39 19.02 -16.78 -21.74
CA ALA A 39 20.21 -17.52 -22.19
C ALA A 39 21.35 -16.60 -22.65
N ALA A 40 21.00 -15.51 -23.37
CA ALA A 40 21.97 -14.48 -23.76
C ALA A 40 22.56 -13.76 -22.54
N LEU A 41 21.76 -13.51 -21.50
CA LEU A 41 22.24 -12.91 -20.25
C LEU A 41 23.16 -13.89 -19.50
N GLU A 42 22.79 -15.16 -19.38
CA GLU A 42 23.65 -16.22 -18.82
C GLU A 42 25.00 -16.29 -19.53
N THR A 43 24.98 -16.24 -20.87
CA THR A 43 26.24 -16.21 -21.66
C THR A 43 27.05 -14.95 -21.38
N ALA A 44 26.41 -13.80 -21.23
CA ALA A 44 27.11 -12.53 -20.96
C ALA A 44 27.74 -12.49 -19.57
N VAL A 45 27.13 -13.11 -18.56
CA VAL A 45 27.65 -13.10 -17.18
C VAL A 45 28.50 -14.33 -16.84
N GLY A 46 28.40 -15.41 -17.64
CA GLY A 46 29.17 -16.65 -17.45
C GLY A 46 28.57 -17.57 -16.37
N GLU A 47 27.35 -17.29 -15.91
CA GLU A 47 26.68 -18.01 -14.81
C GLU A 47 25.27 -18.45 -15.22
N ARG A 48 24.79 -19.56 -14.66
CA ARG A 48 23.40 -19.97 -14.83
C ARG A 48 22.51 -19.15 -13.89
N LEU A 49 21.56 -18.46 -14.47
CA LEU A 49 20.62 -17.58 -13.74
C LEU A 49 19.29 -18.27 -13.45
N VAL A 50 18.98 -19.32 -14.22
CA VAL A 50 17.76 -20.09 -14.07
C VAL A 50 18.03 -21.60 -14.01
N ALA A 51 17.17 -22.31 -13.28
CA ALA A 51 17.16 -23.77 -13.17
C ALA A 51 15.77 -24.30 -13.44
N ARG A 52 15.68 -25.56 -13.89
CA ARG A 52 14.40 -26.27 -14.04
C ARG A 52 13.95 -26.83 -12.69
N ALA A 53 12.72 -26.52 -12.30
CA ALA A 53 12.03 -27.14 -11.16
C ALA A 53 10.75 -27.83 -11.69
N GLY A 54 10.87 -29.06 -12.10
CA GLY A 54 9.82 -29.82 -12.78
C GLY A 54 9.44 -29.19 -14.12
N ARG A 55 8.19 -28.72 -14.26
CA ARG A 55 7.70 -28.00 -15.46
C ARG A 55 7.96 -26.50 -15.43
N ASN A 56 8.40 -25.97 -14.30
CA ASN A 56 8.63 -24.54 -14.08
C ASN A 56 10.13 -24.19 -14.17
N VAL A 57 10.39 -22.91 -14.32
CA VAL A 57 11.72 -22.31 -14.26
C VAL A 57 11.79 -21.46 -13.02
N VAL A 58 12.87 -21.60 -12.23
CA VAL A 58 13.13 -20.83 -11.02
C VAL A 58 14.49 -20.15 -11.12
N LEU A 59 14.67 -19.03 -10.44
CA LEU A 59 15.98 -18.39 -10.37
C LEU A 59 16.94 -19.21 -9.51
N THR A 60 18.19 -19.30 -9.95
CA THR A 60 19.33 -19.75 -9.13
C THR A 60 19.71 -18.69 -8.09
N ASP A 61 20.66 -19.00 -7.19
CA ASP A 61 21.21 -17.99 -6.27
C ASP A 61 21.87 -16.85 -7.04
N ALA A 62 22.65 -17.15 -8.09
CA ALA A 62 23.21 -16.15 -8.99
C ALA A 62 22.12 -15.33 -9.70
N GLY A 63 21.01 -15.96 -10.12
CA GLY A 63 19.85 -15.31 -10.71
C GLY A 63 19.18 -14.32 -9.76
N ARG A 64 18.98 -14.70 -8.50
CA ARG A 64 18.42 -13.81 -7.45
C ARG A 64 19.34 -12.62 -7.17
N VAL A 65 20.62 -12.86 -7.01
CA VAL A 65 21.62 -11.78 -6.82
C VAL A 65 21.57 -10.80 -8.00
N LEU A 66 21.61 -11.33 -9.22
CA LEU A 66 21.59 -10.45 -10.40
C LEU A 66 20.24 -9.73 -10.57
N ALA A 67 19.09 -10.34 -10.21
CA ALA A 67 17.80 -9.69 -10.26
C ALA A 67 17.71 -8.45 -9.36
N VAL A 68 18.28 -8.53 -8.13
CA VAL A 68 18.39 -7.38 -7.22
C VAL A 68 19.25 -6.25 -7.83
N HIS A 69 20.38 -6.59 -8.44
CA HIS A 69 21.23 -5.61 -9.12
C HIS A 69 20.61 -5.08 -10.41
N ALA A 70 19.87 -5.91 -11.15
CA ALA A 70 19.13 -5.50 -12.34
C ALA A 70 18.11 -4.40 -12.03
N ASP A 71 17.41 -4.51 -10.90
CA ASP A 71 16.49 -3.47 -10.45
C ASP A 71 17.18 -2.12 -10.25
N ARG A 72 18.34 -2.10 -9.59
CA ARG A 72 19.15 -0.88 -9.38
C ARG A 72 19.67 -0.28 -10.68
N ILE A 73 20.14 -1.12 -11.60
CA ILE A 73 20.65 -0.67 -12.91
C ILE A 73 19.54 -0.05 -13.74
N LEU A 74 18.37 -0.71 -13.81
CA LEU A 74 17.22 -0.22 -14.57
C LEU A 74 16.62 1.05 -13.95
N THR A 75 16.66 1.17 -12.62
CA THR A 75 16.30 2.41 -11.93
C THR A 75 17.24 3.54 -12.29
N ALA A 76 18.56 3.30 -12.28
CA ALA A 76 19.55 4.31 -12.66
C ALA A 76 19.45 4.74 -14.13
N GLU A 77 19.08 3.82 -15.05
CA GLU A 77 18.76 4.17 -16.44
C GLU A 77 17.55 5.10 -16.51
N GLN A 78 16.46 4.77 -15.81
CA GLN A 78 15.27 5.62 -15.74
C GLN A 78 15.60 7.00 -15.16
N ASP A 79 16.39 7.06 -14.10
CA ASP A 79 16.84 8.31 -13.48
C ASP A 79 17.63 9.18 -14.46
N ALA A 80 18.51 8.56 -15.26
CA ALA A 80 19.28 9.28 -16.28
C ALA A 80 18.37 9.84 -17.39
N LEU A 81 17.39 9.06 -17.85
CA LEU A 81 16.41 9.50 -18.84
C LEU A 81 15.50 10.62 -18.29
N GLU A 82 15.08 10.53 -17.03
CA GLU A 82 14.35 11.60 -16.35
C GLU A 82 15.20 12.88 -16.23
N ALA A 83 16.46 12.74 -15.85
CA ALA A 83 17.38 13.88 -15.76
C ALA A 83 17.55 14.58 -17.11
N LEU A 84 17.69 13.82 -18.20
CA LEU A 84 17.75 14.39 -19.55
C LEU A 84 16.46 15.12 -19.97
N ARG A 85 15.30 14.55 -19.66
CA ARG A 85 13.99 15.19 -19.94
C ARG A 85 13.79 16.45 -19.08
N SER A 86 14.34 16.46 -17.87
CA SER A 86 14.22 17.57 -16.92
C SER A 86 15.07 18.80 -17.27
N VAL A 87 15.97 18.72 -18.25
CA VAL A 87 16.72 19.89 -18.77
C VAL A 87 15.77 20.95 -19.30
N ASN A 88 14.56 20.57 -19.70
CA ASN A 88 13.51 21.50 -20.19
C ASN A 88 12.46 21.85 -19.10
N ASP A 89 12.73 21.63 -17.83
CA ASP A 89 11.90 21.99 -16.65
C ASP A 89 10.52 21.28 -16.54
N GLU A 90 10.19 20.36 -17.43
CA GLU A 90 8.90 19.66 -17.44
C GLU A 90 9.02 18.23 -16.92
N LEU A 91 8.30 17.93 -15.84
CA LEU A 91 8.19 16.58 -15.31
C LEU A 91 7.25 15.76 -16.22
N SER A 92 7.82 14.93 -17.09
CA SER A 92 7.11 14.07 -18.02
C SER A 92 7.63 12.65 -17.91
N ALA A 93 6.95 11.85 -17.09
CA ALA A 93 7.28 10.42 -16.89
C ALA A 93 6.06 9.67 -16.35
N PRO A 94 5.95 8.37 -16.66
CA PRO A 94 4.94 7.53 -16.01
C PRO A 94 5.27 7.32 -14.53
N PHE A 95 4.23 7.32 -13.70
CA PHE A 95 4.32 7.02 -12.28
C PHE A 95 3.10 6.23 -11.83
N ALA A 96 3.30 5.06 -11.24
CA ALA A 96 2.25 4.22 -10.70
C ALA A 96 2.19 4.36 -9.18
N LEU A 97 1.10 4.92 -8.65
CA LEU A 97 0.85 5.04 -7.22
C LEU A 97 -0.04 3.90 -6.75
N GLY A 98 0.48 3.08 -5.82
CA GLY A 98 -0.31 2.10 -5.09
C GLY A 98 -1.20 2.80 -4.06
N VAL A 99 -2.46 2.36 -3.95
CA VAL A 99 -3.43 2.91 -2.98
C VAL A 99 -4.28 1.78 -2.43
N PHE A 100 -4.99 2.00 -1.32
CA PHE A 100 -5.89 0.99 -0.81
C PHE A 100 -7.18 1.61 -0.24
N GLY A 101 -8.31 0.91 -0.41
CA GLY A 101 -9.61 1.06 0.22
C GLY A 101 -10.02 2.48 0.62
N SER A 102 -10.32 2.68 1.92
CA SER A 102 -10.81 3.94 2.46
C SER A 102 -9.87 5.13 2.26
N THR A 103 -8.56 4.91 2.35
CA THR A 103 -7.55 5.97 2.14
C THR A 103 -7.50 6.41 0.68
N ALA A 104 -7.71 5.48 -0.27
CA ALA A 104 -7.82 5.83 -1.68
C ALA A 104 -9.02 6.75 -1.93
N ALA A 105 -10.18 6.41 -1.38
CA ALA A 105 -11.37 7.24 -1.54
C ALA A 105 -11.21 8.65 -0.96
N ALA A 106 -10.50 8.78 0.16
CA ALA A 106 -10.26 10.06 0.81
C ALA A 106 -9.20 10.91 0.10
N LEU A 107 -8.04 10.33 -0.27
CA LEU A 107 -6.87 11.11 -0.68
C LEU A 107 -6.64 11.12 -2.21
N LEU A 108 -6.94 10.02 -2.92
CA LEU A 108 -6.57 9.88 -4.32
C LEU A 108 -7.15 10.97 -5.24
N PRO A 109 -8.43 11.39 -5.14
CA PRO A 109 -8.97 12.44 -5.99
C PRO A 109 -8.20 13.77 -5.85
N ALA A 110 -7.84 14.16 -4.63
CA ALA A 110 -7.09 15.37 -4.35
C ALA A 110 -5.63 15.27 -4.85
N VAL A 111 -4.98 14.11 -4.64
CA VAL A 111 -3.63 13.82 -5.16
C VAL A 111 -3.60 13.91 -6.68
N MET A 112 -4.56 13.30 -7.39
CA MET A 112 -4.64 13.35 -8.85
C MET A 112 -4.87 14.77 -9.35
N ALA A 113 -5.77 15.53 -8.73
CA ALA A 113 -6.02 16.92 -9.08
C ALA A 113 -4.80 17.81 -8.83
N ALA A 114 -4.09 17.63 -7.73
CA ALA A 114 -2.87 18.39 -7.41
C ALA A 114 -1.73 18.02 -8.39
N ALA A 115 -1.57 16.76 -8.73
CA ALA A 115 -0.59 16.30 -9.72
C ALA A 115 -0.85 16.93 -11.09
N GLN A 116 -2.09 16.91 -11.56
CA GLN A 116 -2.48 17.50 -12.84
C GLN A 116 -2.21 19.02 -12.90
N ARG A 117 -2.46 19.74 -11.79
CA ARG A 117 -2.20 21.18 -11.72
C ARG A 117 -0.71 21.50 -11.71
N ARG A 118 0.10 20.78 -10.91
CA ARG A 118 1.54 21.07 -10.73
C ARG A 118 2.40 20.53 -11.86
N TYR A 119 2.04 19.38 -12.39
CA TYR A 119 2.82 18.65 -13.40
C TYR A 119 1.91 18.08 -14.50
N PRO A 120 1.40 18.91 -15.42
CA PRO A 120 0.40 18.50 -16.43
C PRO A 120 0.84 17.37 -17.36
N ARG A 121 2.17 17.12 -17.46
CA ARG A 121 2.74 16.05 -18.29
C ARG A 121 3.14 14.81 -17.49
N LEU A 122 2.94 14.80 -16.17
CA LEU A 122 3.14 13.61 -15.35
C LEU A 122 2.01 12.60 -15.62
N GLU A 123 2.38 11.43 -16.12
CA GLU A 123 1.43 10.34 -16.35
C GLU A 123 1.21 9.56 -15.02
N LEU A 124 0.51 10.19 -14.07
CA LEU A 124 0.19 9.58 -12.79
C LEU A 124 -0.97 8.60 -12.96
N THR A 125 -0.71 7.34 -12.68
CA THR A 125 -1.71 6.26 -12.64
C THR A 125 -1.84 5.72 -11.22
N SER A 126 -2.97 5.10 -10.91
CA SER A 126 -3.20 4.47 -9.61
C SER A 126 -3.50 2.99 -9.76
N ARG A 127 -3.09 2.21 -8.76
CA ARG A 127 -3.42 0.78 -8.64
C ARG A 127 -3.88 0.48 -7.23
N GLU A 128 -5.07 -0.11 -7.10
CA GLU A 128 -5.54 -0.60 -5.83
C GLU A 128 -4.75 -1.83 -5.39
N LEU A 129 -4.33 -1.85 -4.13
CA LEU A 129 -3.56 -2.91 -3.49
C LEU A 129 -4.21 -3.30 -2.16
N SER A 130 -4.04 -4.56 -1.74
CA SER A 130 -4.31 -4.93 -0.36
C SER A 130 -3.19 -4.43 0.55
N VAL A 131 -3.50 -4.06 1.79
CA VAL A 131 -2.55 -3.48 2.76
C VAL A 131 -1.34 -4.39 3.02
N ASP A 132 -1.55 -5.70 3.06
CA ASP A 132 -0.54 -6.72 3.30
C ASP A 132 0.50 -6.86 2.18
N VAL A 133 0.19 -6.44 0.95
CA VAL A 133 1.11 -6.54 -0.19
C VAL A 133 1.79 -5.23 -0.58
N VAL A 134 1.49 -4.11 0.10
CA VAL A 134 2.00 -2.77 -0.25
C VAL A 134 3.52 -2.73 -0.33
N VAL A 135 4.21 -3.21 0.70
CA VAL A 135 5.69 -3.23 0.76
C VAL A 135 6.26 -4.08 -0.38
N ASP A 136 5.71 -5.26 -0.59
CA ASP A 136 6.13 -6.17 -1.66
C ASP A 136 5.85 -5.61 -3.06
N ALA A 137 4.73 -4.91 -3.26
CA ALA A 137 4.41 -4.27 -4.52
C ALA A 137 5.42 -3.17 -4.88
N VAL A 138 5.84 -2.36 -3.91
CA VAL A 138 6.88 -1.35 -4.06
C VAL A 138 8.24 -2.00 -4.30
N ARG A 139 8.64 -2.99 -3.51
CA ARG A 139 9.91 -3.73 -3.66
C ARG A 139 10.05 -4.37 -5.03
N ARG A 140 8.98 -4.96 -5.53
CA ARG A 140 8.93 -5.57 -6.86
C ARG A 140 8.78 -4.54 -7.98
N GLY A 141 8.60 -3.22 -7.67
CA GLY A 141 8.36 -2.15 -8.63
C GLY A 141 7.12 -2.36 -9.49
N SER A 142 6.10 -3.04 -8.95
CA SER A 142 4.78 -3.09 -9.58
C SER A 142 4.04 -1.76 -9.45
N VAL A 143 4.48 -0.93 -8.50
CA VAL A 143 4.17 0.49 -8.33
C VAL A 143 5.45 1.24 -7.94
N ASP A 144 5.53 2.53 -8.26
CA ASP A 144 6.70 3.38 -7.95
C ASP A 144 6.73 3.82 -6.49
N ALA A 145 5.56 4.03 -5.90
CA ALA A 145 5.35 4.24 -4.47
C ALA A 145 3.94 3.79 -4.11
N ALA A 146 3.63 3.66 -2.82
CA ALA A 146 2.29 3.31 -2.39
C ALA A 146 1.90 4.00 -1.09
N ILE A 147 0.65 4.45 -1.02
CA ILE A 147 0.02 4.84 0.24
C ILE A 147 -0.46 3.55 0.91
N GLY A 148 -0.06 3.34 2.15
CA GLY A 148 -0.38 2.15 2.94
C GLY A 148 -0.87 2.49 4.33
N LEU A 149 -1.11 1.46 5.12
CA LEU A 149 -1.40 1.58 6.55
C LEU A 149 -0.38 0.81 7.37
N ASP A 150 0.11 1.44 8.40
CA ASP A 150 0.88 0.80 9.45
C ASP A 150 0.10 0.84 10.77
N TYR A 151 0.25 -0.21 11.56
CA TYR A 151 -0.38 -0.33 12.86
C TYR A 151 0.72 -0.46 13.92
N PRO A 152 0.95 0.54 14.79
CA PRO A 152 2.02 0.48 15.79
C PRO A 152 2.01 -0.78 16.66
N ILE A 153 0.82 -1.33 16.92
CA ILE A 153 0.62 -2.57 17.69
C ILE A 153 0.92 -3.86 16.89
N ALA A 154 0.92 -3.78 15.54
CA ALA A 154 1.18 -4.88 14.61
C ALA A 154 1.85 -4.32 13.34
N PRO A 155 3.11 -3.85 13.44
CA PRO A 155 3.74 -3.05 12.39
C PRO A 155 3.99 -3.86 11.12
N MET A 156 3.91 -3.15 9.97
CA MET A 156 4.24 -3.73 8.68
C MET A 156 5.73 -4.12 8.59
N PRO A 157 6.07 -5.10 7.72
CA PRO A 157 7.46 -5.50 7.53
C PRO A 157 8.35 -4.32 7.11
N ARG A 158 9.48 -4.13 7.79
CA ARG A 158 10.46 -3.10 7.47
C ARG A 158 11.69 -3.76 6.84
N GLY A 159 12.13 -3.26 5.69
CA GLY A 159 13.31 -3.74 4.99
C GLY A 159 14.24 -2.59 4.62
N GLY A 160 15.56 -2.85 4.43
CA GLY A 160 16.52 -1.81 4.07
C GLY A 160 16.42 -1.28 2.64
N ASP A 161 15.54 -1.84 1.83
CA ASP A 161 15.31 -1.47 0.42
C ASP A 161 14.06 -0.58 0.22
N THR A 162 13.24 -0.41 1.25
CA THR A 162 12.08 0.48 1.24
C THR A 162 12.12 1.47 2.40
N GLU A 163 11.70 2.69 2.12
CA GLU A 163 11.49 3.75 3.09
C GLU A 163 10.00 3.87 3.37
N ILE A 164 9.63 3.97 4.64
CA ILE A 164 8.25 4.16 5.11
C ILE A 164 8.19 5.53 5.77
N ILE A 165 7.38 6.42 5.21
CA ILE A 165 7.18 7.79 5.68
C ILE A 165 5.80 7.86 6.30
N THR A 166 5.71 8.15 7.60
CA THR A 166 4.42 8.42 8.24
C THR A 166 3.89 9.76 7.74
N LEU A 167 2.69 9.73 7.17
CA LEU A 167 1.98 10.90 6.68
C LEU A 167 1.03 11.45 7.74
N ARG A 168 0.25 10.56 8.36
CA ARG A 168 -0.76 10.93 9.37
C ARG A 168 -1.01 9.78 10.33
N ARG A 169 -1.24 10.11 11.61
CA ARG A 169 -1.75 9.16 12.61
C ARG A 169 -3.24 9.38 12.82
N GLU A 170 -3.99 8.29 12.88
CA GLU A 170 -5.42 8.27 13.11
C GLU A 170 -5.75 7.40 14.32
N SER A 171 -6.44 7.97 15.31
CA SER A 171 -6.95 7.20 16.45
C SER A 171 -8.22 6.47 16.08
N PHE A 172 -8.38 5.26 16.58
CA PHE A 172 -9.63 4.52 16.46
C PHE A 172 -10.67 5.01 17.46
N GLY A 173 -11.91 5.04 17.02
CA GLY A 173 -13.09 5.10 17.84
C GLY A 173 -13.92 3.83 17.62
N LEU A 174 -15.01 3.71 18.37
CA LEU A 174 -15.98 2.63 18.23
C LEU A 174 -17.23 3.18 17.54
N ALA A 175 -17.65 2.55 16.44
CA ALA A 175 -18.93 2.83 15.79
C ALA A 175 -19.97 1.80 16.19
N MET A 176 -21.18 2.26 16.42
CA MET A 176 -22.35 1.46 16.73
C MET A 176 -23.60 2.06 16.07
N SER A 177 -24.71 1.33 15.99
CA SER A 177 -25.95 1.89 15.52
C SER A 177 -26.42 3.04 16.42
N ARG A 178 -27.13 4.00 15.84
CA ARG A 178 -27.65 5.16 16.62
C ARG A 178 -28.53 4.70 17.79
N ASP A 179 -29.46 3.77 17.55
CA ASP A 179 -30.37 3.27 18.58
C ASP A 179 -29.62 2.65 19.77
N PHE A 180 -28.53 1.91 19.49
CA PHE A 180 -27.69 1.35 20.56
C PHE A 180 -26.83 2.44 21.23
N GLY A 181 -26.31 3.38 20.45
CA GLY A 181 -25.52 4.50 20.95
C GLY A 181 -26.27 5.40 21.93
N GLU A 182 -27.60 5.56 21.76
CA GLU A 182 -28.47 6.29 22.68
C GLU A 182 -28.55 5.61 24.08
N THR A 183 -28.19 4.33 24.18
CA THR A 183 -28.13 3.59 25.45
C THR A 183 -26.76 3.67 26.14
N VAL A 184 -25.75 4.17 25.44
CA VAL A 184 -24.38 4.31 25.95
C VAL A 184 -24.19 5.75 26.46
N ASP A 185 -24.25 5.92 27.76
CA ASP A 185 -24.07 7.22 28.43
C ASP A 185 -22.57 7.53 28.63
N ALA A 186 -21.81 7.60 27.52
CA ALA A 186 -20.40 7.90 27.55
C ALA A 186 -19.88 8.48 26.21
N ASP A 187 -19.15 9.58 26.28
CA ASP A 187 -18.44 10.17 25.13
C ASP A 187 -17.15 9.39 24.78
N ALA A 188 -16.65 8.61 25.72
CA ALA A 188 -15.43 7.84 25.60
C ALA A 188 -15.50 6.54 26.43
N VAL A 189 -14.88 5.47 25.92
CA VAL A 189 -14.84 4.15 26.56
C VAL A 189 -13.41 3.61 26.57
N HIS A 190 -13.12 2.76 27.57
CA HIS A 190 -11.91 1.94 27.56
C HIS A 190 -12.15 0.64 26.81
N LEU A 191 -11.13 0.12 26.15
CA LEU A 191 -11.24 -1.16 25.42
C LEU A 191 -11.73 -2.30 26.32
N GLN A 192 -11.31 -2.34 27.58
CA GLN A 192 -11.71 -3.36 28.55
C GLN A 192 -13.22 -3.40 28.76
N GLU A 193 -13.92 -2.27 28.67
CA GLU A 193 -15.38 -2.16 28.87
C GLU A 193 -16.16 -2.80 27.71
N LEU A 194 -15.47 -3.12 26.59
CA LEU A 194 -16.05 -3.69 25.39
C LEU A 194 -16.00 -5.23 25.36
N ALA A 195 -15.54 -5.88 26.44
CA ALA A 195 -15.31 -7.33 26.46
C ALA A 195 -16.54 -8.18 26.10
N ASP A 196 -17.73 -7.75 26.50
CA ASP A 196 -19.00 -8.46 26.24
C ASP A 196 -19.68 -8.02 24.93
N TRP A 197 -19.05 -7.13 24.16
CA TRP A 197 -19.65 -6.61 22.94
C TRP A 197 -19.46 -7.57 21.75
N THR A 198 -20.37 -7.48 20.80
CA THR A 198 -20.29 -8.21 19.53
C THR A 198 -19.70 -7.32 18.44
N PHE A 199 -18.69 -7.82 17.72
CA PHE A 199 -17.92 -7.03 16.78
C PHE A 199 -18.07 -7.47 15.33
N ILE A 200 -17.89 -6.49 14.44
CA ILE A 200 -17.63 -6.64 13.01
C ILE A 200 -16.21 -6.16 12.78
N ILE A 201 -15.27 -7.06 12.51
CA ILE A 201 -13.86 -6.74 12.31
C ILE A 201 -13.28 -7.51 11.12
N PRO A 202 -12.15 -7.07 10.54
CA PRO A 202 -11.51 -7.83 9.47
C PRO A 202 -10.99 -9.20 9.93
N PRO A 203 -10.80 -10.16 8.99
CA PRO A 203 -10.20 -11.46 9.29
C PRO A 203 -8.85 -11.35 9.98
N ALA A 204 -8.54 -12.31 10.86
CA ALA A 204 -7.35 -12.29 11.73
C ALA A 204 -6.02 -12.24 10.95
N HIS A 205 -5.98 -12.77 9.73
CA HIS A 205 -4.77 -12.77 8.90
C HIS A 205 -4.48 -11.41 8.23
N THR A 206 -5.42 -10.45 8.30
CA THR A 206 -5.20 -9.11 7.75
C THR A 206 -4.49 -8.21 8.77
N PRO A 207 -3.68 -7.22 8.34
CA PRO A 207 -3.01 -6.30 9.26
C PRO A 207 -3.97 -5.61 10.23
N PHE A 208 -5.12 -5.13 9.74
CA PHE A 208 -6.12 -4.49 10.61
C PHE A 208 -6.79 -5.48 11.57
N GLY A 209 -7.18 -6.66 11.09
CA GLY A 209 -7.77 -7.69 11.95
C GLY A 209 -6.79 -8.18 13.03
N ALA A 210 -5.51 -8.30 12.71
CA ALA A 210 -4.44 -8.63 13.67
C ALA A 210 -4.26 -7.50 14.71
N ALA A 211 -4.26 -6.23 14.27
CA ALA A 211 -4.12 -5.07 15.15
C ALA A 211 -5.29 -4.95 16.15
N VAL A 212 -6.53 -5.09 15.67
CA VAL A 212 -7.73 -5.08 16.55
C VAL A 212 -7.65 -6.17 17.60
N ARG A 213 -7.35 -7.41 17.20
CA ARG A 213 -7.24 -8.53 18.14
C ARG A 213 -6.09 -8.35 19.13
N ALA A 214 -4.98 -7.77 18.69
CA ALA A 214 -3.86 -7.44 19.56
C ALA A 214 -4.26 -6.40 20.63
N ALA A 215 -4.98 -5.34 20.23
CA ALA A 215 -5.46 -4.31 21.13
C ALA A 215 -6.44 -4.89 22.19
N CYS A 216 -7.39 -5.71 21.74
CA CYS A 216 -8.33 -6.38 22.66
C CYS A 216 -7.60 -7.29 23.66
N ARG A 217 -6.62 -8.11 23.20
CA ARG A 217 -5.83 -8.97 24.08
C ARG A 217 -4.99 -8.17 25.09
N GLN A 218 -4.40 -7.05 24.70
CA GLN A 218 -3.68 -6.17 25.62
C GLN A 218 -4.60 -5.59 26.69
N SER A 219 -5.88 -5.41 26.36
CA SER A 219 -6.92 -4.96 27.30
C SER A 219 -7.62 -6.11 28.05
N GLY A 220 -7.10 -7.36 27.93
CA GLY A 220 -7.50 -8.50 28.74
C GLY A 220 -8.65 -9.35 28.20
N PHE A 221 -9.06 -9.19 26.92
CA PHE A 221 -10.15 -9.99 26.34
C PHE A 221 -9.89 -10.38 24.88
N GLU A 222 -10.57 -11.42 24.42
CA GLU A 222 -10.69 -11.77 22.99
C GLU A 222 -12.00 -11.21 22.44
N PRO A 223 -12.00 -10.54 21.28
CA PRO A 223 -13.22 -9.95 20.73
C PRO A 223 -14.20 -11.04 20.29
N ASN A 224 -15.47 -10.89 20.68
CA ASN A 224 -16.56 -11.72 20.16
C ASN A 224 -16.92 -11.31 18.73
N VAL A 225 -16.33 -11.96 17.74
CA VAL A 225 -16.45 -11.61 16.31
C VAL A 225 -17.66 -12.32 15.69
N ARG A 226 -18.67 -11.56 15.27
CA ARG A 226 -19.83 -12.08 14.59
C ARG A 226 -19.69 -12.06 13.07
N HIS A 227 -19.05 -11.02 12.54
CA HIS A 227 -18.83 -10.86 11.10
C HIS A 227 -17.38 -10.48 10.83
N GLU A 228 -16.76 -11.16 9.87
CA GLU A 228 -15.43 -10.84 9.38
C GLU A 228 -15.53 -10.13 8.03
N ILE A 229 -15.33 -8.80 8.02
CA ILE A 229 -15.52 -7.92 6.85
C ILE A 229 -14.29 -7.04 6.67
N MET A 230 -13.74 -7.01 5.46
CA MET A 230 -12.61 -6.14 5.11
C MET A 230 -13.04 -4.77 4.61
N ASP A 231 -14.15 -4.70 3.89
CA ASP A 231 -14.65 -3.47 3.27
C ASP A 231 -15.28 -2.55 4.32
N SER A 232 -14.77 -1.30 4.40
CA SER A 232 -15.24 -0.32 5.38
C SER A 232 -16.69 0.12 5.15
N ALA A 233 -17.13 0.25 3.89
CA ALA A 233 -18.50 0.67 3.60
C ALA A 233 -19.51 -0.43 3.99
N VAL A 234 -19.17 -1.70 3.73
CA VAL A 234 -19.97 -2.85 4.16
C VAL A 234 -19.99 -2.93 5.69
N THR A 235 -18.84 -2.74 6.36
CA THR A 235 -18.77 -2.70 7.83
C THR A 235 -19.71 -1.64 8.40
N LEU A 236 -19.62 -0.39 7.91
CA LEU A 236 -20.50 0.70 8.38
C LEU A 236 -21.99 0.41 8.12
N ALA A 237 -22.33 -0.22 6.99
CA ALA A 237 -23.70 -0.59 6.67
C ALA A 237 -24.25 -1.65 7.65
N LEU A 238 -23.45 -2.63 8.05
CA LEU A 238 -23.84 -3.65 9.03
C LEU A 238 -23.97 -3.05 10.45
N VAL A 239 -23.01 -2.19 10.84
CA VAL A 239 -23.06 -1.45 12.11
C VAL A 239 -24.34 -0.61 12.21
N ALA A 240 -24.70 0.12 11.15
CA ALA A 240 -25.91 0.93 11.09
C ALA A 240 -27.20 0.12 11.28
N ARG A 241 -27.16 -1.19 11.04
CA ARG A 241 -28.28 -2.14 11.26
C ARG A 241 -28.23 -2.84 12.63
N GLY A 242 -27.31 -2.44 13.51
CA GLY A 242 -27.19 -3.02 14.85
C GLY A 242 -26.64 -4.45 14.87
N LEU A 243 -25.90 -4.87 13.82
CA LEU A 243 -25.39 -6.24 13.72
C LEU A 243 -24.07 -6.45 14.50
N GLY A 244 -23.54 -5.41 15.09
CA GLY A 244 -22.33 -5.40 15.92
C GLY A 244 -21.70 -4.01 15.95
N ALA A 245 -20.68 -3.83 16.78
CA ALA A 245 -19.84 -2.65 16.81
C ALA A 245 -18.58 -2.83 15.95
N ALA A 246 -17.96 -1.75 15.49
CA ALA A 246 -16.73 -1.80 14.73
C ALA A 246 -15.74 -0.72 15.16
N PHE A 247 -14.44 -1.02 15.06
CA PHE A 247 -13.38 -0.03 15.21
C PHE A 247 -13.26 0.79 13.93
N VAL A 248 -13.33 2.11 14.05
CA VAL A 248 -13.36 3.04 12.91
C VAL A 248 -12.47 4.23 13.15
N THR A 249 -11.94 4.84 12.07
CA THR A 249 -11.30 6.14 12.08
C THR A 249 -12.22 7.17 11.40
N ASP A 250 -11.88 8.46 11.51
CA ASP A 250 -12.65 9.53 10.87
C ASP A 250 -12.67 9.36 9.35
N THR A 251 -11.53 8.96 8.75
CA THR A 251 -11.45 8.64 7.31
C THR A 251 -12.43 7.53 6.91
N MET A 252 -12.63 6.51 7.74
CA MET A 252 -13.59 5.45 7.45
C MET A 252 -15.04 5.94 7.57
N ILE A 253 -15.37 6.75 8.58
CA ILE A 253 -16.71 7.35 8.75
C ILE A 253 -17.06 8.27 7.57
N ALA A 254 -16.08 9.04 7.08
CA ALA A 254 -16.26 9.95 5.95
C ALA A 254 -16.68 9.26 4.64
N LEU A 255 -16.51 7.93 4.51
CA LEU A 255 -17.01 7.17 3.36
C LEU A 255 -18.54 7.13 3.28
N ASN A 256 -19.23 7.26 4.42
CA ASN A 256 -20.69 7.29 4.48
C ASN A 256 -21.19 8.18 5.63
N PRO A 257 -21.07 9.51 5.48
CA PRO A 257 -21.40 10.46 6.55
C PRO A 257 -22.89 10.48 6.90
N ALA A 258 -23.76 9.98 6.01
CA ALA A 258 -25.22 9.89 6.23
C ALA A 258 -25.64 8.60 6.96
N ALA A 259 -24.74 7.68 7.24
CA ALA A 259 -25.08 6.45 7.97
C ALA A 259 -25.55 6.78 9.40
N PRO A 260 -26.64 6.17 9.88
CA PRO A 260 -27.17 6.41 11.23
C PRO A 260 -26.30 5.70 12.28
N LEU A 261 -25.15 6.25 12.53
CA LEU A 261 -24.13 5.73 13.44
C LEU A 261 -23.87 6.69 14.59
N THR A 262 -23.58 6.13 15.75
CA THR A 262 -22.94 6.82 16.87
C THR A 262 -21.49 6.40 16.92
N ARG A 263 -20.57 7.36 17.09
CA ARG A 263 -19.15 7.11 17.31
C ARG A 263 -18.76 7.54 18.70
N VAL A 264 -18.12 6.64 19.44
CA VAL A 264 -17.57 6.90 20.77
C VAL A 264 -16.05 6.84 20.68
N ARG A 265 -15.37 7.74 21.39
CA ARG A 265 -13.90 7.77 21.43
C ARG A 265 -13.37 6.60 22.27
N ILE A 266 -12.30 5.96 21.82
CA ILE A 266 -11.53 5.01 22.65
C ILE A 266 -10.45 5.79 23.40
N VAL A 267 -10.36 5.60 24.73
CA VAL A 267 -9.38 6.27 25.58
C VAL A 267 -7.98 5.68 25.41
N ASP A 268 -7.93 4.38 25.21
CA ASP A 268 -6.68 3.63 25.04
C ASP A 268 -5.95 4.06 23.77
N ASP A 269 -4.61 4.00 23.79
CA ASP A 269 -3.79 4.33 22.62
C ASP A 269 -3.89 3.23 21.54
N PHE A 270 -5.00 3.26 20.83
CA PHE A 270 -5.22 2.40 19.67
C PHE A 270 -5.35 3.27 18.40
N SER A 271 -4.38 3.13 17.51
CA SER A 271 -4.24 3.98 16.33
C SER A 271 -3.66 3.22 15.14
N ARG A 272 -3.76 3.85 13.97
CA ARG A 272 -3.05 3.47 12.75
C ARG A 272 -2.30 4.67 12.19
N GLU A 273 -1.33 4.40 11.32
CA GLU A 273 -0.61 5.42 10.58
C GLU A 273 -0.90 5.25 9.08
N ILE A 274 -1.31 6.33 8.42
CA ILE A 274 -1.27 6.42 6.97
C ILE A 274 0.18 6.68 6.61
N VAL A 275 0.75 5.83 5.76
CA VAL A 275 2.17 5.89 5.41
C VAL A 275 2.34 5.94 3.90
N LEU A 276 3.44 6.55 3.44
CA LEU A 276 3.94 6.42 2.07
C LEU A 276 5.14 5.47 2.08
N VAL A 277 5.04 4.41 1.29
CA VAL A 277 6.11 3.44 1.07
C VAL A 277 6.74 3.70 -0.28
N ARG A 278 8.08 3.82 -0.34
CA ARG A 278 8.83 4.03 -1.58
C ARG A 278 10.17 3.28 -1.55
N PRO A 279 10.78 2.93 -2.70
CA PRO A 279 12.09 2.33 -2.72
C PRO A 279 13.16 3.33 -2.30
N VAL A 280 14.10 2.93 -1.43
CA VAL A 280 15.24 3.78 -1.02
C VAL A 280 16.07 4.20 -2.25
N ALA A 281 16.29 3.29 -3.20
CA ALA A 281 17.04 3.57 -4.42
C ALA A 281 16.43 4.65 -5.30
N SER A 282 15.11 4.88 -5.21
CA SER A 282 14.39 5.84 -6.06
C SER A 282 14.17 7.21 -5.40
N VAL A 283 14.64 7.42 -4.17
CA VAL A 283 14.45 8.69 -3.43
C VAL A 283 15.03 9.90 -4.19
N ALA A 284 16.11 9.69 -4.94
CA ALA A 284 16.72 10.73 -5.77
C ALA A 284 15.90 11.10 -7.02
N ARG A 285 15.00 10.22 -7.48
CA ARG A 285 14.18 10.46 -8.67
C ARG A 285 13.27 11.67 -8.46
N ARG A 286 13.28 12.56 -9.45
CA ARG A 286 12.50 13.80 -9.41
C ARG A 286 10.99 13.53 -9.35
N THR A 287 10.49 12.52 -10.09
CA THR A 287 9.09 12.07 -10.06
C THR A 287 8.68 11.56 -8.70
N VAL A 288 9.51 10.73 -8.05
CA VAL A 288 9.23 10.18 -6.71
C VAL A 288 9.14 11.31 -5.69
N ARG A 289 10.09 12.29 -5.73
CA ARG A 289 10.05 13.46 -4.84
C ARG A 289 8.82 14.32 -5.07
N ALA A 290 8.48 14.58 -6.34
CA ALA A 290 7.32 15.41 -6.70
C ALA A 290 6.01 14.77 -6.24
N VAL A 291 5.81 13.46 -6.49
CA VAL A 291 4.61 12.76 -6.05
C VAL A 291 4.58 12.63 -4.52
N THR A 292 5.73 12.36 -3.87
CA THR A 292 5.82 12.37 -2.40
C THR A 292 5.36 13.72 -1.81
N ALA A 293 5.87 14.83 -2.34
CA ALA A 293 5.49 16.15 -1.89
C ALA A 293 3.99 16.44 -2.10
N ILE A 294 3.43 16.05 -3.26
CA ILE A 294 1.98 16.18 -3.52
C ILE A 294 1.17 15.40 -2.50
N VAL A 295 1.55 14.15 -2.21
CA VAL A 295 0.82 13.31 -1.25
C VAL A 295 0.90 13.91 0.16
N GLN A 296 2.06 14.43 0.58
CA GLN A 296 2.24 15.10 1.87
C GLN A 296 1.37 16.35 1.96
N ASP A 297 1.44 17.24 0.97
CA ASP A 297 0.65 18.48 0.95
C ASP A 297 -0.86 18.20 1.03
N VAL A 298 -1.35 17.19 0.28
CA VAL A 298 -2.78 16.79 0.31
C VAL A 298 -3.19 16.27 1.68
N VAL A 299 -2.33 15.51 2.35
CA VAL A 299 -2.62 14.99 3.71
C VAL A 299 -2.63 16.13 4.73
N ASP A 300 -1.73 17.11 4.59
CA ASP A 300 -1.66 18.27 5.47
C ASP A 300 -2.88 19.19 5.28
N ASP A 301 -3.28 19.47 4.03
CA ASP A 301 -4.48 20.26 3.69
C ASP A 301 -5.78 19.61 4.24
N ASP A 302 -5.90 18.27 4.17
CA ASP A 302 -7.04 17.51 4.69
C ASP A 302 -7.14 17.62 6.22
N LEU A 303 -5.99 17.73 6.92
CA LEU A 303 -5.94 17.96 8.37
C LEU A 303 -6.46 19.36 8.74
N GLU A 304 -6.07 20.39 7.99
CA GLU A 304 -6.53 21.77 8.24
C GLU A 304 -8.03 21.90 8.00
N GLY A 305 -8.56 21.26 6.96
CA GLY A 305 -9.99 21.21 6.67
C GLY A 305 -10.81 20.48 7.75
N ALA A 306 -10.29 19.41 8.32
CA ALA A 306 -10.93 18.64 9.40
C ALA A 306 -10.95 19.41 10.75
N ILE A 307 -9.95 20.24 11.02
CA ILE A 307 -9.88 21.08 12.24
C ILE A 307 -10.79 22.31 12.11
N ALA A 308 -11.05 22.80 10.90
CA ALA A 308 -11.84 23.98 10.63
C ALA A 308 -13.36 23.72 10.57
N SER A 309 -13.80 22.46 10.60
CA SER A 309 -15.22 22.07 10.63
C SER A 309 -15.67 21.91 12.08
N PRO A 310 -16.60 22.73 12.61
CA PRO A 310 -17.05 22.69 14.00
C PRO A 310 -17.90 21.46 14.34
#